data_0c5f75470a6e58df6932356089cdab11
#
_entry.id   0c5f75470a6e58df6932356089cdab11
#
_cell.length_a   1.000
_cell.length_b   1.000
_cell.length_c   1.000
_cell.angle_alpha   90.00
_cell.angle_beta   90.00
_cell.angle_gamma   90.00
#
_symmetry.space_group_name_H-M   'P 1'
#
loop_
_entity.id
_entity.type
_entity.pdbx_description
1 polymer ?
#
loop_
_entity_poly.entity_id
_entity_poly.type
_entity_poly.pdbx_seq_one_letter_code
_entity_poly.pdbx_strand_id
1 'polypeptide(L)'
;MRIDIDTCEEILITITRNKTRSLLTAFGVFWGIFMLVALIGGGQGMQNAMQVQFEGFATNSGFAWPQKTGEAYKGFRKGRWWSLNIDDIERIRKNVDGIELITPSIARWGSKSVYEDKKFDCIVKGLHPEYENIEAQDISLGRFINDVDIREARKVCVIGKRVYESLFTPGTDPLGKYIRVDGIYYRVIGLSVAEGNISIQGQSSESVILPFTTMQRAYNLGRNIELACFTVKPGLKVTDIQPEVERIIKEAHFISPDDKQAIMVLNTEAMFSMMDNLFTGIRILIWMVGLGTLLAGAIGVSNIMMVTAVSYTHLRAHETRGNL
;
A
#
# COMPACT_ATOMS: atom_id res chain seq x y z
N MET A 1 13.94 -33.72 -36.26
CA MET A 1 12.60 -34.28 -36.45
C MET A 1 12.02 -33.59 -37.69
N ARG A 2 12.05 -34.27 -38.85
CA ARG A 2 11.44 -33.75 -40.08
C ARG A 2 9.94 -34.02 -39.96
N ILE A 3 9.14 -32.99 -39.97
CA ILE A 3 7.69 -33.10 -40.01
C ILE A 3 7.38 -33.42 -41.50
N ASP A 4 7.01 -34.67 -41.77
CA ASP A 4 6.61 -35.08 -43.10
C ASP A 4 5.27 -34.41 -43.44
N ILE A 5 5.18 -33.90 -44.69
CA ILE A 5 3.98 -33.21 -45.20
C ILE A 5 2.77 -34.16 -45.11
N ASP A 6 3.00 -35.44 -45.32
CA ASP A 6 1.98 -36.49 -45.24
C ASP A 6 1.38 -36.61 -43.83
N THR A 7 2.19 -36.44 -42.79
CA THR A 7 1.73 -36.43 -41.38
C THR A 7 0.84 -35.23 -41.09
N CYS A 8 1.14 -34.05 -41.65
CA CYS A 8 0.31 -32.87 -41.52
C CYS A 8 -1.05 -33.01 -42.24
N GLU A 9 -1.05 -33.63 -43.41
CA GLU A 9 -2.28 -33.88 -44.19
C GLU A 9 -3.20 -34.90 -43.50
N GLU A 10 -2.62 -35.93 -42.89
CA GLU A 10 -3.34 -36.96 -42.12
C GLU A 10 -3.95 -36.36 -40.81
N ILE A 11 -3.25 -35.46 -40.15
CA ILE A 11 -3.76 -34.71 -38.97
C ILE A 11 -4.93 -33.82 -39.41
N LEU A 12 -4.81 -33.08 -40.51
CA LEU A 12 -5.86 -32.21 -41.04
C LEU A 12 -7.13 -32.98 -41.41
N ILE A 13 -6.99 -34.12 -42.04
CA ILE A 13 -8.12 -35.01 -42.42
C ILE A 13 -8.80 -35.54 -41.14
N THR A 14 -8.03 -35.90 -40.12
CA THR A 14 -8.56 -36.40 -38.85
C THR A 14 -9.35 -35.33 -38.10
N ILE A 15 -8.85 -34.08 -38.05
CA ILE A 15 -9.50 -32.93 -37.43
C ILE A 15 -10.82 -32.59 -38.15
N THR A 16 -10.83 -32.64 -39.48
CA THR A 16 -12.01 -32.29 -40.31
C THR A 16 -13.09 -33.36 -40.32
N ARG A 17 -12.78 -34.61 -40.03
CA ARG A 17 -13.73 -35.76 -40.03
C ARG A 17 -14.71 -35.69 -38.83
N ASN A 18 -14.31 -35.13 -37.69
CA ASN A 18 -15.14 -34.96 -36.50
C ASN A 18 -15.13 -33.51 -36.00
N LYS A 19 -15.64 -32.59 -36.82
CA LYS A 19 -15.57 -31.12 -36.59
C LYS A 19 -16.01 -30.67 -35.22
N THR A 20 -17.15 -31.19 -34.74
CA THR A 20 -17.70 -30.77 -33.39
C THR A 20 -16.78 -31.18 -32.26
N ARG A 21 -16.22 -32.41 -32.28
CA ARG A 21 -15.35 -32.91 -31.22
C ARG A 21 -14.01 -32.16 -31.22
N SER A 22 -13.41 -31.97 -32.41
CA SER A 22 -12.16 -31.22 -32.57
C SER A 22 -12.32 -29.76 -32.16
N LEU A 23 -13.43 -29.11 -32.50
CA LEU A 23 -13.73 -27.73 -32.11
C LEU A 23 -13.90 -27.62 -30.58
N LEU A 24 -14.61 -28.56 -29.96
CA LEU A 24 -14.84 -28.53 -28.50
C LEU A 24 -13.53 -28.70 -27.71
N THR A 25 -12.64 -29.58 -28.20
CA THR A 25 -11.33 -29.79 -27.57
C THR A 25 -10.41 -28.60 -27.76
N ALA A 26 -10.34 -28.06 -28.98
CA ALA A 26 -9.56 -26.85 -29.27
C ALA A 26 -10.06 -25.65 -28.45
N PHE A 27 -11.37 -25.50 -28.32
CA PHE A 27 -11.98 -24.48 -27.47
C PHE A 27 -11.62 -24.70 -26.00
N GLY A 28 -11.64 -25.92 -25.49
CA GLY A 28 -11.27 -26.21 -24.08
C GLY A 28 -9.83 -25.84 -23.79
N VAL A 29 -8.89 -26.22 -24.68
CA VAL A 29 -7.47 -25.84 -24.54
C VAL A 29 -7.28 -24.32 -24.65
N PHE A 30 -7.88 -23.71 -25.67
CA PHE A 30 -7.85 -22.24 -25.85
C PHE A 30 -8.38 -21.52 -24.62
N TRP A 31 -9.56 -21.94 -24.12
CA TRP A 31 -10.18 -21.35 -22.96
C TRP A 31 -9.33 -21.51 -21.70
N GLY A 32 -8.70 -22.69 -21.51
CA GLY A 32 -7.78 -22.93 -20.41
C GLY A 32 -6.56 -22.00 -20.42
N ILE A 33 -5.92 -21.85 -21.60
CA ILE A 33 -4.77 -20.94 -21.76
C ILE A 33 -5.21 -19.48 -21.59
N PHE A 34 -6.33 -19.10 -22.22
CA PHE A 34 -6.86 -17.74 -22.11
C PHE A 34 -7.13 -17.35 -20.64
N MET A 35 -7.82 -18.22 -19.89
CA MET A 35 -8.11 -17.99 -18.49
C MET A 35 -6.84 -17.92 -17.64
N LEU A 36 -5.86 -18.78 -17.90
CA LEU A 36 -4.58 -18.75 -17.19
C LEU A 36 -3.85 -17.42 -17.41
N VAL A 37 -3.74 -16.96 -18.65
CA VAL A 37 -3.10 -15.70 -19.01
C VAL A 37 -3.87 -14.50 -18.43
N ALA A 38 -5.20 -14.52 -18.53
CA ALA A 38 -6.05 -13.46 -17.99
C ALA A 38 -5.94 -13.36 -16.45
N LEU A 39 -5.91 -14.48 -15.75
CA LEU A 39 -5.76 -14.52 -14.30
C LEU A 39 -4.37 -14.09 -13.85
N ILE A 40 -3.31 -14.52 -14.53
CA ILE A 40 -1.94 -14.07 -14.23
C ILE A 40 -1.80 -12.57 -14.47
N GLY A 41 -2.26 -12.09 -15.63
CA GLY A 41 -2.19 -10.67 -15.98
C GLY A 41 -3.03 -9.80 -15.04
N GLY A 42 -4.24 -10.23 -14.73
CA GLY A 42 -5.12 -9.54 -13.76
C GLY A 42 -4.53 -9.51 -12.35
N GLY A 43 -3.98 -10.62 -11.88
CA GLY A 43 -3.33 -10.71 -10.56
C GLY A 43 -2.10 -9.81 -10.44
N GLN A 44 -1.24 -9.80 -11.46
CA GLN A 44 -0.08 -8.91 -11.52
C GLN A 44 -0.48 -7.44 -11.63
N GLY A 45 -1.48 -7.13 -12.46
CA GLY A 45 -2.01 -5.78 -12.60
C GLY A 45 -2.55 -5.25 -11.27
N MET A 46 -3.28 -6.06 -10.53
CA MET A 46 -3.79 -5.71 -9.20
C MET A 46 -2.65 -5.52 -8.18
N GLN A 47 -1.64 -6.39 -8.17
CA GLN A 47 -0.47 -6.26 -7.30
C GLN A 47 0.28 -4.96 -7.60
N ASN A 48 0.56 -4.65 -8.86
CA ASN A 48 1.23 -3.42 -9.27
C ASN A 48 0.42 -2.17 -8.88
N ALA A 49 -0.90 -2.19 -9.10
CA ALA A 49 -1.78 -1.08 -8.72
C ALA A 49 -1.75 -0.82 -7.20
N MET A 50 -1.68 -1.88 -6.40
CA MET A 50 -1.54 -1.74 -4.95
C MET A 50 -0.16 -1.23 -4.55
N GLN A 51 0.92 -1.70 -5.17
CA GLN A 51 2.28 -1.20 -4.89
C GLN A 51 2.41 0.29 -5.16
N VAL A 52 1.86 0.78 -6.26
CA VAL A 52 1.85 2.22 -6.60
C VAL A 52 1.13 3.05 -5.53
N GLN A 53 0.09 2.52 -4.88
CA GLN A 53 -0.61 3.25 -3.81
C GLN A 53 0.24 3.45 -2.55
N PHE A 54 1.22 2.56 -2.32
CA PHE A 54 2.15 2.63 -1.19
C PHE A 54 3.54 3.15 -1.58
N GLU A 55 3.71 3.61 -2.80
CA GLU A 55 4.97 4.19 -3.23
C GLU A 55 5.33 5.40 -2.37
N GLY A 56 6.60 5.49 -1.99
CA GLY A 56 7.08 6.53 -1.08
C GLY A 56 6.87 6.27 0.42
N PHE A 57 6.25 5.14 0.79
CA PHE A 57 6.06 4.77 2.20
C PHE A 57 7.15 3.81 2.68
N ALA A 58 7.76 4.11 3.85
CA ALA A 58 8.74 3.21 4.46
C ALA A 58 8.05 1.92 4.92
N THR A 59 8.45 0.79 4.33
CA THR A 59 7.87 -0.52 4.61
C THR A 59 8.21 -1.06 6.00
N ASN A 60 9.25 -0.51 6.65
CA ASN A 60 9.72 -0.84 8.00
C ASN A 60 9.22 0.15 9.05
N SER A 61 8.06 0.79 8.82
CA SER A 61 7.54 1.83 9.72
C SER A 61 6.39 1.35 10.59
N GLY A 62 6.26 1.99 11.74
CA GLY A 62 5.17 1.83 12.69
C GLY A 62 4.61 3.19 13.13
N PHE A 63 3.29 3.23 13.33
CA PHE A 63 2.58 4.44 13.74
C PHE A 63 1.74 4.11 14.97
N ALA A 64 2.05 4.76 16.09
CA ALA A 64 1.35 4.53 17.36
C ALA A 64 0.54 5.75 17.76
N TRP A 65 -0.73 5.55 18.07
CA TRP A 65 -1.61 6.60 18.60
C TRP A 65 -2.45 6.13 19.78
N PRO A 66 -2.83 7.06 20.67
CA PRO A 66 -3.58 6.76 21.86
C PRO A 66 -5.03 6.40 21.53
N GLN A 67 -5.56 5.43 22.26
CA GLN A 67 -6.97 5.07 22.26
C GLN A 67 -7.49 5.09 23.70
N LYS A 68 -8.80 4.97 23.90
CA LYS A 68 -9.38 4.80 25.23
C LYS A 68 -8.83 3.56 25.91
N THR A 69 -8.50 3.66 27.19
CA THR A 69 -8.08 2.50 27.99
C THR A 69 -9.18 1.46 28.08
N GLY A 70 -8.83 0.19 27.84
CA GLY A 70 -9.72 -0.96 27.95
C GLY A 70 -9.85 -1.49 29.38
N GLU A 71 -8.91 -1.15 30.28
CA GLU A 71 -8.81 -1.67 31.62
C GLU A 71 -8.63 -0.55 32.66
N ALA A 72 -9.03 -0.84 33.91
CA ALA A 72 -8.75 0.00 35.06
C ALA A 72 -7.37 -0.34 35.62
N TYR A 73 -6.53 0.65 35.89
CA TYR A 73 -5.17 0.43 36.38
C TYR A 73 -4.67 1.58 37.26
N LYS A 74 -3.97 1.25 38.34
CA LYS A 74 -3.35 2.21 39.30
C LYS A 74 -4.27 3.37 39.70
N GLY A 75 -5.54 3.09 39.99
CA GLY A 75 -6.53 4.10 40.41
C GLY A 75 -7.24 4.82 39.26
N PHE A 76 -6.85 4.60 38.02
CA PHE A 76 -7.56 5.13 36.87
C PHE A 76 -8.64 4.16 36.41
N ARG A 77 -9.79 4.71 36.01
CA ARG A 77 -10.93 3.93 35.51
C ARG A 77 -10.73 3.51 34.06
N LYS A 78 -11.37 2.42 33.67
CA LYS A 78 -11.57 2.00 32.29
C LYS A 78 -12.23 3.12 31.46
N GLY A 79 -11.88 3.20 30.16
CA GLY A 79 -12.44 4.17 29.23
C GLY A 79 -11.84 5.58 29.32
N ARG A 80 -10.72 5.74 30.00
CA ARG A 80 -10.01 7.01 30.11
C ARG A 80 -9.38 7.39 28.77
N TRP A 81 -9.57 8.65 28.34
CA TRP A 81 -8.76 9.28 27.31
C TRP A 81 -7.40 9.70 27.88
N TRP A 82 -6.36 9.54 27.11
CA TRP A 82 -5.01 9.99 27.41
C TRP A 82 -4.36 10.48 26.13
N SER A 83 -3.21 11.14 26.21
CA SER A 83 -2.52 11.72 25.05
C SER A 83 -1.05 11.37 25.10
N LEU A 84 -0.48 11.05 23.95
CA LEU A 84 0.97 11.00 23.78
C LEU A 84 1.58 12.39 23.92
N ASN A 85 2.83 12.45 24.33
CA ASN A 85 3.58 13.69 24.42
C ASN A 85 5.01 13.54 23.88
N ILE A 86 5.70 14.66 23.71
CA ILE A 86 7.08 14.67 23.17
C ILE A 86 8.03 13.85 24.04
N ASP A 87 7.81 13.79 25.37
CA ASP A 87 8.66 13.02 26.28
C ASP A 87 8.60 11.52 25.99
N ASP A 88 7.49 11.03 25.45
CA ASP A 88 7.34 9.64 25.05
C ASP A 88 8.26 9.30 23.86
N ILE A 89 8.39 10.22 22.90
CA ILE A 89 9.34 10.09 21.78
C ILE A 89 10.78 9.95 22.30
N GLU A 90 11.16 10.81 23.26
CA GLU A 90 12.50 10.76 23.85
C GLU A 90 12.73 9.50 24.68
N ARG A 91 11.71 9.03 25.42
CA ARG A 91 11.78 7.76 26.16
C ARG A 91 11.97 6.56 25.24
N ILE A 92 11.19 6.49 24.17
CA ILE A 92 11.30 5.41 23.18
C ILE A 92 12.67 5.44 22.52
N ARG A 93 13.12 6.62 22.05
CA ARG A 93 14.43 6.80 21.42
C ARG A 93 15.58 6.32 22.27
N LYS A 94 15.52 6.52 23.60
CA LYS A 94 16.59 6.17 24.54
C LYS A 94 16.57 4.71 24.97
N ASN A 95 15.41 4.08 25.00
CA ASN A 95 15.26 2.77 25.63
C ASN A 95 14.98 1.64 24.65
N VAL A 96 14.75 1.92 23.37
CA VAL A 96 14.49 0.91 22.34
C VAL A 96 15.60 0.90 21.30
N ASP A 97 16.53 -0.02 21.41
CA ASP A 97 17.71 -0.10 20.55
C ASP A 97 17.40 -0.40 19.07
N GLY A 98 16.25 -0.99 18.78
CA GLY A 98 15.81 -1.36 17.44
C GLY A 98 15.27 -0.21 16.59
N ILE A 99 15.04 0.96 17.18
CA ILE A 99 14.53 2.14 16.46
C ILE A 99 15.66 2.77 15.63
N GLU A 100 15.40 3.01 14.36
CA GLU A 100 16.26 3.80 13.48
C GLU A 100 15.90 5.27 13.55
N LEU A 101 14.62 5.58 13.40
CA LEU A 101 14.06 6.92 13.42
C LEU A 101 12.78 6.92 14.26
N ILE A 102 12.56 7.96 15.04
CA ILE A 102 11.27 8.24 15.69
C ILE A 102 10.99 9.73 15.68
N THR A 103 9.80 10.10 15.23
CA THR A 103 9.36 11.49 15.08
C THR A 103 7.89 11.66 15.48
N PRO A 104 7.51 12.77 16.10
CA PRO A 104 6.13 13.07 16.40
C PRO A 104 5.41 13.62 15.17
N SER A 105 4.10 13.41 15.10
CA SER A 105 3.22 14.05 14.14
C SER A 105 1.93 14.54 14.81
N ILE A 106 1.39 15.63 14.28
CA ILE A 106 0.10 16.20 14.68
C ILE A 106 -0.68 16.50 13.39
N ALA A 107 -1.98 16.22 13.37
CA ALA A 107 -2.86 16.63 12.30
C ALA A 107 -4.07 17.40 12.84
N ARG A 108 -4.58 18.32 12.04
CA ARG A 108 -5.82 19.04 12.31
C ARG A 108 -6.71 18.99 11.08
N TRP A 109 -7.85 18.38 11.25
CA TRP A 109 -8.86 18.21 10.20
C TRP A 109 -9.80 19.40 10.14
N GLY A 110 -10.36 19.68 8.95
CA GLY A 110 -11.35 20.72 8.77
C GLY A 110 -10.81 22.14 8.87
N SER A 111 -9.52 22.33 8.70
CA SER A 111 -8.88 23.64 8.63
C SER A 111 -9.16 24.31 7.28
N LYS A 112 -9.11 25.64 7.24
CA LYS A 112 -9.37 26.42 6.02
C LYS A 112 -8.15 27.19 5.59
N SER A 113 -7.70 26.94 4.38
CA SER A 113 -6.68 27.71 3.70
C SER A 113 -7.31 28.75 2.77
N VAL A 114 -6.75 29.94 2.74
CA VAL A 114 -7.27 31.08 1.96
C VAL A 114 -6.09 31.80 1.30
N TYR A 115 -6.25 32.09 0.01
CA TYR A 115 -5.35 32.95 -0.74
C TYR A 115 -6.21 33.91 -1.60
N GLU A 116 -6.05 35.21 -1.38
CA GLU A 116 -6.94 36.23 -1.98
C GLU A 116 -8.42 35.90 -1.69
N ASP A 117 -9.23 35.72 -2.73
CA ASP A 117 -10.65 35.40 -2.62
C ASP A 117 -10.96 33.88 -2.62
N LYS A 118 -9.94 33.05 -2.87
CA LYS A 118 -10.09 31.60 -2.98
C LYS A 118 -9.93 30.92 -1.62
N LYS A 119 -10.71 29.88 -1.38
CA LYS A 119 -10.74 29.10 -0.15
C LYS A 119 -10.70 27.62 -0.46
N PHE A 120 -10.02 26.84 0.40
CA PHE A 120 -9.99 25.39 0.31
C PHE A 120 -9.97 24.79 1.71
N ASP A 121 -10.79 23.76 1.94
CA ASP A 121 -10.78 22.99 3.18
C ASP A 121 -9.61 22.00 3.13
N CYS A 122 -8.70 22.11 4.06
CA CYS A 122 -7.46 21.35 4.08
C CYS A 122 -7.22 20.64 5.41
N ILE A 123 -6.25 19.75 5.39
CA ILE A 123 -5.70 19.13 6.59
C ILE A 123 -4.40 19.86 6.90
N VAL A 124 -4.24 20.32 8.13
CA VAL A 124 -2.97 20.92 8.58
C VAL A 124 -2.17 19.84 9.30
N LYS A 125 -0.96 19.56 8.82
CA LYS A 125 -0.04 18.59 9.43
C LYS A 125 1.16 19.33 10.03
N GLY A 126 1.52 19.00 11.25
CA GLY A 126 2.75 19.44 11.90
C GLY A 126 3.77 18.32 11.88
N LEU A 127 4.84 18.48 11.11
CA LEU A 127 5.83 17.45 10.86
C LEU A 127 7.24 17.94 11.22
N HIS A 128 8.14 16.98 11.49
CA HIS A 128 9.59 17.19 11.51
C HIS A 128 10.21 16.88 10.14
N PRO A 129 11.41 17.38 9.84
CA PRO A 129 12.11 17.08 8.58
C PRO A 129 12.32 15.59 8.34
N GLU A 130 12.61 14.85 9.39
CA GLU A 130 12.87 13.40 9.37
C GLU A 130 11.65 12.57 8.91
N TYR A 131 10.44 13.13 8.97
CA TYR A 131 9.22 12.45 8.55
C TYR A 131 9.24 12.10 7.06
N GLU A 132 9.98 12.83 6.24
CA GLU A 132 10.16 12.55 4.80
C GLU A 132 10.78 11.16 4.55
N ASN A 133 11.56 10.63 5.51
CA ASN A 133 12.10 9.27 5.44
C ASN A 133 11.05 8.19 5.75
N ILE A 134 9.90 8.56 6.30
CA ILE A 134 8.79 7.64 6.59
C ILE A 134 7.73 7.69 5.49
N GLU A 135 7.38 8.88 5.05
CA GLU A 135 6.42 9.16 3.98
C GLU A 135 7.00 10.24 3.07
N ALA A 136 7.43 9.85 1.87
CA ALA A 136 8.00 10.76 0.89
C ALA A 136 7.01 11.85 0.52
N GLN A 137 7.47 13.09 0.46
CA GLN A 137 6.61 14.25 0.20
C GLN A 137 6.67 14.74 -1.23
N ASP A 138 7.55 14.19 -2.08
CA ASP A 138 7.71 14.50 -3.51
C ASP A 138 7.60 16.00 -3.82
N ILE A 139 8.60 16.74 -3.37
CA ILE A 139 8.63 18.20 -3.54
C ILE A 139 8.96 18.56 -4.99
N SER A 140 7.99 19.09 -5.72
CA SER A 140 8.17 19.54 -7.13
C SER A 140 8.74 20.94 -7.26
N LEU A 141 8.43 21.83 -6.32
CA LEU A 141 8.92 23.21 -6.29
C LEU A 141 9.35 23.58 -4.87
N GLY A 142 10.48 24.27 -4.75
CA GLY A 142 10.96 24.74 -3.47
C GLY A 142 11.67 23.67 -2.63
N ARG A 143 11.34 23.59 -1.35
CA ARG A 143 11.94 22.66 -0.40
C ARG A 143 10.95 22.18 0.68
N PHE A 144 11.26 21.06 1.30
CA PHE A 144 10.58 20.62 2.51
C PHE A 144 11.03 21.43 3.75
N ILE A 145 10.39 21.19 4.88
CA ILE A 145 10.72 21.76 6.19
C ILE A 145 12.13 21.29 6.60
N ASN A 146 12.88 22.16 7.26
CA ASN A 146 14.20 21.84 7.79
C ASN A 146 14.32 22.14 9.30
N ASP A 147 15.45 21.76 9.91
CA ASP A 147 15.69 21.92 11.34
C ASP A 147 15.68 23.39 11.80
N VAL A 148 16.03 24.33 10.93
CA VAL A 148 15.98 25.77 11.25
C VAL A 148 14.53 26.21 11.40
N ASP A 149 13.65 25.73 10.51
CA ASP A 149 12.21 26.04 10.58
C ASP A 149 11.59 25.51 11.89
N ILE A 150 12.04 24.33 12.34
CA ILE A 150 11.61 23.73 13.62
C ILE A 150 12.14 24.54 14.81
N ARG A 151 13.45 24.83 14.85
CA ARG A 151 14.07 25.53 15.98
C ARG A 151 13.52 26.93 16.18
N GLU A 152 13.34 27.66 15.08
CA GLU A 152 12.85 29.04 15.10
C GLU A 152 11.31 29.12 15.08
N ALA A 153 10.62 27.99 14.93
CA ALA A 153 9.17 27.93 14.73
C ALA A 153 8.71 28.90 13.64
N ARG A 154 9.35 28.82 12.47
CA ARG A 154 9.08 29.73 11.35
C ARG A 154 7.66 29.54 10.82
N LYS A 155 6.99 30.65 10.52
CA LYS A 155 5.67 30.64 9.88
C LYS A 155 5.79 30.36 8.38
N VAL A 156 6.20 29.15 8.05
CA VAL A 156 6.34 28.65 6.68
C VAL A 156 5.48 27.41 6.49
N CYS A 157 5.12 27.10 5.24
CA CYS A 157 4.35 25.92 4.93
C CYS A 157 4.75 25.29 3.59
N VAL A 158 4.56 23.99 3.49
CA VAL A 158 4.53 23.24 2.24
C VAL A 158 3.08 22.95 1.93
N ILE A 159 2.65 23.17 0.69
CA ILE A 159 1.26 22.93 0.26
C ILE A 159 1.16 21.73 -0.67
N GLY A 160 0.11 20.95 -0.53
CA GLY A 160 -0.18 19.84 -1.44
C GLY A 160 -0.75 20.29 -2.78
N LYS A 161 -0.69 19.43 -3.77
CA LYS A 161 -1.12 19.69 -5.17
C LYS A 161 -2.56 20.22 -5.25
N ARG A 162 -3.52 19.59 -4.54
CA ARG A 162 -4.93 20.03 -4.56
C ARG A 162 -5.14 21.40 -3.90
N VAL A 163 -4.37 21.68 -2.83
CA VAL A 163 -4.37 23.01 -2.20
C VAL A 163 -3.88 24.06 -3.18
N TYR A 164 -2.79 23.76 -3.89
CA TYR A 164 -2.25 24.65 -4.94
C TYR A 164 -3.27 24.90 -6.06
N GLU A 165 -3.83 23.85 -6.65
CA GLU A 165 -4.79 23.93 -7.74
C GLU A 165 -6.06 24.71 -7.36
N SER A 166 -6.45 24.65 -6.09
CA SER A 166 -7.65 25.33 -5.59
C SER A 166 -7.40 26.80 -5.26
N LEU A 167 -6.22 27.14 -4.75
CA LEU A 167 -5.92 28.49 -4.28
C LEU A 167 -5.24 29.37 -5.35
N PHE A 168 -4.41 28.77 -6.19
CA PHE A 168 -3.64 29.50 -7.18
C PHE A 168 -4.21 29.33 -8.59
N THR A 169 -3.89 30.24 -9.47
CA THR A 169 -4.18 30.07 -10.89
C THR A 169 -3.12 29.15 -11.50
N PRO A 170 -3.49 28.22 -12.40
CA PRO A 170 -2.53 27.34 -13.05
C PRO A 170 -1.33 28.09 -13.64
N GLY A 171 -0.12 27.60 -13.35
CA GLY A 171 1.13 28.22 -13.81
C GLY A 171 1.66 29.36 -12.92
N THR A 172 0.93 29.72 -11.85
CA THR A 172 1.43 30.72 -10.89
C THR A 172 2.43 30.08 -9.93
N ASP A 173 3.62 30.65 -9.77
CA ASP A 173 4.59 30.21 -8.75
C ASP A 173 4.05 30.53 -7.35
N PRO A 174 3.81 29.52 -6.49
CA PRO A 174 3.34 29.72 -5.12
C PRO A 174 4.46 30.10 -4.16
N LEU A 175 5.73 29.90 -4.51
CA LEU A 175 6.85 30.11 -3.60
C LEU A 175 6.96 31.56 -3.14
N GLY A 176 7.21 31.73 -1.85
CA GLY A 176 7.34 33.06 -1.23
C GLY A 176 6.02 33.79 -0.98
N LYS A 177 4.90 33.32 -1.54
CA LYS A 177 3.58 33.91 -1.29
C LYS A 177 3.04 33.50 0.09
N TYR A 178 2.11 34.28 0.59
CA TYR A 178 1.50 34.03 1.90
C TYR A 178 0.08 33.50 1.73
N ILE A 179 -0.19 32.34 2.31
CA ILE A 179 -1.55 31.81 2.45
C ILE A 179 -1.98 31.99 3.90
N ARG A 180 -3.27 32.19 4.13
CA ARG A 180 -3.86 32.26 5.47
C ARG A 180 -4.51 30.92 5.81
N VAL A 181 -4.05 30.26 6.87
CA VAL A 181 -4.62 29.00 7.35
C VAL A 181 -5.15 29.23 8.76
N ASP A 182 -6.43 28.98 8.97
CA ASP A 182 -7.14 29.22 10.24
C ASP A 182 -6.84 30.61 10.86
N GLY A 183 -6.73 31.65 10.00
CA GLY A 183 -6.50 33.02 10.42
C GLY A 183 -5.03 33.42 10.52
N ILE A 184 -4.08 32.51 10.42
CA ILE A 184 -2.62 32.76 10.53
C ILE A 184 -1.98 32.72 9.14
N TYR A 185 -1.10 33.69 8.84
CA TYR A 185 -0.36 33.74 7.59
C TYR A 185 0.89 32.89 7.64
N TYR A 186 1.07 32.04 6.63
CA TYR A 186 2.24 31.21 6.42
C TYR A 186 2.83 31.47 5.03
N ARG A 187 4.15 31.58 4.95
CA ARG A 187 4.85 31.71 3.68
C ARG A 187 5.05 30.34 3.03
N VAL A 188 4.60 30.18 1.79
CA VAL A 188 4.81 28.95 1.03
C VAL A 188 6.28 28.78 0.68
N ILE A 189 6.87 27.65 1.05
CA ILE A 189 8.28 27.31 0.80
C ILE A 189 8.44 26.08 -0.09
N GLY A 190 7.38 25.32 -0.31
CA GLY A 190 7.41 24.14 -1.15
C GLY A 190 6.01 23.73 -1.62
N LEU A 191 6.00 23.01 -2.74
CA LEU A 191 4.82 22.35 -3.30
C LEU A 191 5.08 20.85 -3.38
N SER A 192 4.26 20.08 -2.66
CA SER A 192 4.26 18.63 -2.70
C SER A 192 3.31 18.13 -3.77
N VAL A 193 3.78 17.21 -4.60
CA VAL A 193 2.98 16.51 -5.63
C VAL A 193 2.82 15.03 -5.34
N ALA A 194 3.09 14.62 -4.10
CA ALA A 194 2.88 13.23 -3.69
C ALA A 194 1.47 12.76 -4.07
N GLU A 195 1.40 11.78 -4.95
CA GLU A 195 0.15 11.23 -5.49
C GLU A 195 -0.29 9.94 -4.77
N GLY A 196 0.44 9.49 -3.75
CA GLY A 196 0.08 8.31 -2.96
C GLY A 196 -1.34 8.45 -2.39
N ASN A 197 -2.20 7.48 -2.69
CA ASN A 197 -3.58 7.48 -2.17
C ASN A 197 -3.65 7.10 -0.69
N ILE A 198 -2.58 6.52 -0.15
CA ILE A 198 -2.47 6.13 1.25
C ILE A 198 -1.47 7.06 1.91
N SER A 199 -1.97 7.81 2.86
CA SER A 199 -1.19 8.69 3.71
C SER A 199 -1.72 8.62 5.14
N ILE A 200 -0.82 8.71 6.07
CA ILE A 200 -1.18 8.79 7.49
C ILE A 200 -1.70 10.18 7.78
N GLN A 201 -2.80 10.26 8.53
CA GLN A 201 -3.44 11.53 8.86
C GLN A 201 -3.98 12.32 7.63
N GLY A 202 -4.45 11.60 6.60
CA GLY A 202 -5.10 12.17 5.42
C GLY A 202 -4.18 12.48 4.25
N GLN A 203 -4.75 12.73 3.09
CA GLN A 203 -4.01 12.84 1.83
C GLN A 203 -3.05 14.03 1.82
N SER A 204 -1.79 13.77 1.44
CA SER A 204 -0.76 14.80 1.34
C SER A 204 -1.10 15.87 0.30
N SER A 205 -1.80 15.50 -0.78
CA SER A 205 -2.29 16.43 -1.80
C SER A 205 -3.27 17.50 -1.28
N GLU A 206 -4.05 17.18 -0.23
CA GLU A 206 -5.02 18.09 0.42
C GLU A 206 -4.47 18.75 1.68
N SER A 207 -3.19 18.56 1.96
CA SER A 207 -2.58 18.99 3.22
C SER A 207 -1.80 20.29 3.08
N VAL A 208 -1.78 21.05 4.17
CA VAL A 208 -0.83 22.14 4.43
C VAL A 208 0.11 21.68 5.55
N ILE A 209 1.38 21.50 5.23
CA ILE A 209 2.38 20.98 6.16
C ILE A 209 3.12 22.15 6.79
N LEU A 210 3.12 22.20 8.11
CA LEU A 210 3.80 23.21 8.94
C LEU A 210 4.97 22.58 9.70
N PRO A 211 5.99 23.36 10.07
CA PRO A 211 6.95 22.91 11.06
C PRO A 211 6.22 22.51 12.35
N PHE A 212 6.55 21.35 12.90
CA PHE A 212 5.90 20.79 14.09
C PHE A 212 5.77 21.79 15.24
N THR A 213 6.87 22.48 15.56
CA THR A 213 6.91 23.50 16.64
C THR A 213 6.03 24.72 16.32
N THR A 214 5.91 25.07 15.04
CA THR A 214 5.03 26.15 14.59
C THR A 214 3.57 25.77 14.83
N MET A 215 3.20 24.54 14.48
CA MET A 215 1.85 24.03 14.70
C MET A 215 1.51 23.95 16.18
N GLN A 216 2.42 23.44 17.02
CA GLN A 216 2.21 23.41 18.47
C GLN A 216 1.91 24.79 19.06
N ARG A 217 2.68 25.82 18.64
CA ARG A 217 2.48 27.20 19.11
C ARG A 217 1.19 27.81 18.55
N ALA A 218 0.94 27.63 17.25
CA ALA A 218 -0.22 28.22 16.58
C ALA A 218 -1.57 27.73 17.14
N TYR A 219 -1.63 26.47 17.53
CA TYR A 219 -2.86 25.83 18.03
C TYR A 219 -2.83 25.58 19.56
N ASN A 220 -1.82 26.08 20.26
CA ASN A 220 -1.67 25.95 21.73
C ASN A 220 -1.77 24.48 22.22
N LEU A 221 -1.11 23.56 21.53
CA LEU A 221 -1.18 22.13 21.81
C LEU A 221 -0.27 21.66 22.95
N GLY A 222 0.55 22.57 23.48
CA GLY A 222 1.52 22.26 24.54
C GLY A 222 2.54 21.23 24.08
N ARG A 223 2.71 20.17 24.87
CA ARG A 223 3.64 19.06 24.57
C ARG A 223 2.93 17.84 23.96
N ASN A 224 1.62 17.90 23.80
CA ASN A 224 0.85 16.79 23.26
C ASN A 224 1.17 16.55 21.78
N ILE A 225 1.18 15.28 21.42
CA ILE A 225 1.30 14.81 20.05
C ILE A 225 0.13 13.86 19.75
N GLU A 226 -0.20 13.73 18.50
CA GLU A 226 -1.28 12.82 18.07
C GLU A 226 -0.73 11.44 17.72
N LEU A 227 0.46 11.40 17.12
CA LEU A 227 1.03 10.20 16.55
C LEU A 227 2.53 10.14 16.83
N ALA A 228 3.00 8.96 17.23
CA ALA A 228 4.42 8.61 17.23
C ALA A 228 4.72 7.77 15.99
N CYS A 229 5.55 8.30 15.09
CA CYS A 229 5.94 7.65 13.86
C CYS A 229 7.37 7.15 14.00
N PHE A 230 7.63 5.87 13.70
CA PHE A 230 8.97 5.31 13.85
C PHE A 230 9.30 4.34 12.71
N THR A 231 10.58 4.19 12.44
CA THR A 231 11.13 3.13 11.60
C THR A 231 12.09 2.26 12.41
N VAL A 232 12.22 1.01 12.00
CA VAL A 232 13.13 0.07 12.64
C VAL A 232 14.40 -0.12 11.81
N LYS A 233 15.51 -0.43 12.47
CA LYS A 233 16.81 -0.67 11.82
C LYS A 233 16.72 -1.80 10.80
N PRO A 234 17.51 -1.73 9.72
CA PRO A 234 17.58 -2.80 8.72
C PRO A 234 17.82 -4.17 9.35
N GLY A 235 17.02 -5.15 8.95
CA GLY A 235 17.09 -6.52 9.46
C GLY A 235 16.24 -6.80 10.71
N LEU A 236 15.64 -5.77 11.32
CA LEU A 236 14.67 -5.93 12.40
C LEU A 236 13.24 -5.78 11.85
N LYS A 237 12.29 -6.40 12.55
CA LYS A 237 10.88 -6.28 12.22
C LYS A 237 10.17 -5.34 13.17
N VAL A 238 9.24 -4.56 12.65
CA VAL A 238 8.36 -3.71 13.47
C VAL A 238 7.60 -4.56 14.50
N THR A 239 7.19 -5.77 14.11
CA THR A 239 6.49 -6.72 14.99
C THR A 239 7.31 -7.09 16.23
N ASP A 240 8.64 -7.15 16.13
CA ASP A 240 9.53 -7.50 17.23
C ASP A 240 9.76 -6.31 18.18
N ILE A 241 9.73 -5.10 17.66
CA ILE A 241 10.01 -3.86 18.39
C ILE A 241 8.74 -3.26 19.00
N GLN A 242 7.59 -3.43 18.37
CA GLN A 242 6.29 -2.89 18.80
C GLN A 242 5.95 -3.18 20.27
N PRO A 243 6.12 -4.39 20.82
CA PRO A 243 5.78 -4.66 22.22
C PRO A 243 6.59 -3.81 23.21
N GLU A 244 7.84 -3.52 22.89
CA GLU A 244 8.71 -2.71 23.72
C GLU A 244 8.30 -1.23 23.68
N VAL A 245 7.97 -0.73 22.50
CA VAL A 245 7.42 0.64 22.33
C VAL A 245 6.12 0.78 23.12
N GLU A 246 5.20 -0.16 23.00
CA GLU A 246 3.93 -0.16 23.74
C GLU A 246 4.16 -0.22 25.26
N ARG A 247 5.10 -1.05 25.72
CA ARG A 247 5.45 -1.18 27.14
C ARG A 247 5.87 0.17 27.73
N ILE A 248 6.81 0.84 27.06
CA ILE A 248 7.35 2.16 27.51
C ILE A 248 6.23 3.20 27.60
N ILE A 249 5.36 3.26 26.58
CA ILE A 249 4.22 4.18 26.57
C ILE A 249 3.25 3.85 27.70
N LYS A 250 2.87 2.58 27.87
CA LYS A 250 1.93 2.14 28.91
C LYS A 250 2.44 2.45 30.30
N GLU A 251 3.71 2.20 30.58
CA GLU A 251 4.34 2.52 31.87
C GLU A 251 4.30 4.03 32.16
N ALA A 252 4.63 4.85 31.16
CA ALA A 252 4.66 6.31 31.30
C ALA A 252 3.28 6.92 31.59
N HIS A 253 2.22 6.31 31.07
CA HIS A 253 0.85 6.83 31.17
C HIS A 253 -0.04 6.08 32.16
N PHE A 254 0.55 5.22 33.03
CA PHE A 254 -0.19 4.43 34.00
C PHE A 254 -1.32 3.61 33.36
N ILE A 255 -0.99 2.90 32.29
CA ILE A 255 -1.88 1.99 31.56
C ILE A 255 -1.51 0.56 31.93
N SER A 256 -2.51 -0.33 32.03
CA SER A 256 -2.27 -1.77 32.28
C SER A 256 -1.34 -2.35 31.19
N PRO A 257 -0.31 -3.12 31.56
CA PRO A 257 0.52 -3.83 30.56
C PRO A 257 -0.31 -4.74 29.64
N ASP A 258 -1.39 -5.30 30.16
CA ASP A 258 -2.27 -6.23 29.42
C ASP A 258 -3.34 -5.52 28.58
N ASP A 259 -3.48 -4.20 28.71
CA ASP A 259 -4.44 -3.42 27.93
C ASP A 259 -4.03 -3.34 26.47
N LYS A 260 -4.69 -4.12 25.63
CA LYS A 260 -4.47 -4.17 24.16
C LYS A 260 -5.22 -3.07 23.41
N GLN A 261 -6.13 -2.36 24.08
CA GLN A 261 -6.97 -1.34 23.45
C GLN A 261 -6.39 0.06 23.55
N ALA A 262 -5.60 0.34 24.60
CA ALA A 262 -5.15 1.69 24.93
C ALA A 262 -4.24 2.34 23.87
N ILE A 263 -3.49 1.54 23.12
CA ILE A 263 -2.61 2.01 22.06
C ILE A 263 -2.97 1.25 20.78
N MET A 264 -3.18 1.95 19.71
CA MET A 264 -3.28 1.36 18.38
C MET A 264 -1.98 1.58 17.64
N VAL A 265 -1.42 0.51 17.09
CA VAL A 265 -0.20 0.57 16.27
C VAL A 265 -0.51 0.05 14.89
N LEU A 266 -0.34 0.91 13.89
CA LEU A 266 -0.32 0.48 12.49
C LEU A 266 1.11 0.03 12.17
N ASN A 267 1.27 -1.24 11.89
CA ASN A 267 2.51 -1.87 11.48
C ASN A 267 2.47 -2.05 9.96
N THR A 268 3.20 -1.21 9.23
CA THR A 268 3.21 -1.26 7.77
C THR A 268 3.85 -2.53 7.25
N GLU A 269 4.90 -3.04 7.92
CA GLU A 269 5.54 -4.30 7.54
C GLU A 269 4.57 -5.48 7.60
N ALA A 270 3.80 -5.59 8.69
CA ALA A 270 2.79 -6.64 8.83
C ALA A 270 1.71 -6.53 7.75
N MET A 271 1.30 -5.31 7.40
CA MET A 271 0.34 -5.05 6.35
C MET A 271 0.87 -5.46 4.96
N PHE A 272 2.11 -5.09 4.62
CA PHE A 272 2.76 -5.52 3.38
C PHE A 272 2.95 -7.03 3.32
N SER A 273 3.40 -7.64 4.41
CA SER A 273 3.56 -9.10 4.50
C SER A 273 2.21 -9.83 4.31
N MET A 274 1.13 -9.30 4.88
CA MET A 274 -0.22 -9.84 4.68
C MET A 274 -0.65 -9.75 3.20
N MET A 275 -0.36 -8.64 2.54
CA MET A 275 -0.64 -8.45 1.11
C MET A 275 0.17 -9.43 0.25
N ASP A 276 1.47 -9.57 0.50
CA ASP A 276 2.34 -10.49 -0.23
C ASP A 276 1.89 -11.95 -0.06
N ASN A 277 1.48 -12.34 1.14
CA ASN A 277 0.94 -13.66 1.41
C ASN A 277 -0.37 -13.90 0.66
N LEU A 278 -1.26 -12.90 0.60
CA LEU A 278 -2.51 -12.96 -0.13
C LEU A 278 -2.25 -13.14 -1.65
N PHE A 279 -1.37 -12.32 -2.23
CA PHE A 279 -1.01 -12.45 -3.66
C PHE A 279 -0.30 -13.78 -3.96
N THR A 280 0.51 -14.28 -3.03
CA THR A 280 1.13 -15.60 -3.16
C THR A 280 0.07 -16.70 -3.16
N GLY A 281 -0.92 -16.63 -2.28
CA GLY A 281 -2.05 -17.55 -2.26
C GLY A 281 -2.87 -17.53 -3.56
N ILE A 282 -3.18 -16.32 -4.07
CA ILE A 282 -3.86 -16.15 -5.36
C ILE A 282 -3.02 -16.75 -6.49
N ARG A 283 -1.71 -16.54 -6.53
CA ARG A 283 -0.80 -17.10 -7.53
C ARG A 283 -0.80 -18.63 -7.52
N ILE A 284 -0.75 -19.24 -6.33
CA ILE A 284 -0.82 -20.70 -6.17
C ILE A 284 -2.15 -21.22 -6.73
N LEU A 285 -3.25 -20.57 -6.40
CA LEU A 285 -4.59 -20.94 -6.90
C LEU A 285 -4.68 -20.82 -8.42
N ILE A 286 -4.15 -19.76 -9.03
CA ILE A 286 -4.08 -19.57 -10.48
C ILE A 286 -3.31 -20.72 -11.13
N TRP A 287 -2.15 -21.08 -10.59
CA TRP A 287 -1.36 -22.20 -11.11
C TRP A 287 -2.09 -23.54 -10.96
N MET A 288 -2.77 -23.78 -9.84
CA MET A 288 -3.52 -25.01 -9.62
C MET A 288 -4.67 -25.15 -10.64
N VAL A 289 -5.45 -24.10 -10.84
CA VAL A 289 -6.57 -24.07 -11.79
C VAL A 289 -6.03 -24.18 -13.24
N GLY A 290 -4.97 -23.42 -13.56
CA GLY A 290 -4.37 -23.42 -14.89
C GLY A 290 -3.80 -24.79 -15.28
N LEU A 291 -3.04 -25.43 -14.40
CA LEU A 291 -2.54 -26.78 -14.63
C LEU A 291 -3.68 -27.80 -14.75
N GLY A 292 -4.71 -27.69 -13.90
CA GLY A 292 -5.88 -28.57 -13.97
C GLY A 292 -6.62 -28.46 -15.31
N THR A 293 -6.82 -27.24 -15.81
CA THR A 293 -7.47 -27.00 -17.10
C THR A 293 -6.64 -27.51 -18.30
N LEU A 294 -5.31 -27.30 -18.26
CA LEU A 294 -4.40 -27.81 -19.27
C LEU A 294 -4.36 -29.35 -19.29
N LEU A 295 -4.32 -29.97 -18.11
CA LEU A 295 -4.37 -31.45 -18.01
C LEU A 295 -5.71 -32.01 -18.54
N ALA A 296 -6.82 -31.38 -18.18
CA ALA A 296 -8.13 -31.77 -18.72
C ALA A 296 -8.19 -31.65 -20.24
N GLY A 297 -7.63 -30.56 -20.81
CA GLY A 297 -7.49 -30.37 -22.23
C GLY A 297 -6.61 -31.45 -22.88
N ALA A 298 -5.46 -31.76 -22.31
CA ALA A 298 -4.53 -32.79 -22.80
C ALA A 298 -5.18 -34.18 -22.79
N ILE A 299 -5.91 -34.54 -21.72
CA ILE A 299 -6.65 -35.81 -21.63
C ILE A 299 -7.74 -35.85 -22.71
N GLY A 300 -8.44 -34.74 -22.93
CA GLY A 300 -9.43 -34.62 -23.99
C GLY A 300 -8.86 -34.88 -25.38
N VAL A 301 -7.71 -34.25 -25.70
CA VAL A 301 -6.98 -34.47 -26.96
C VAL A 301 -6.51 -35.94 -27.10
N SER A 302 -5.91 -36.47 -26.03
CA SER A 302 -5.41 -37.85 -26.00
C SER A 302 -6.52 -38.87 -26.24
N ASN A 303 -7.69 -38.68 -25.63
CA ASN A 303 -8.84 -39.54 -25.80
C ASN A 303 -9.37 -39.53 -27.25
N ILE A 304 -9.35 -38.36 -27.92
CA ILE A 304 -9.74 -38.25 -29.35
C ILE A 304 -8.76 -39.00 -30.25
N MET A 305 -7.46 -38.84 -30.01
CA MET A 305 -6.40 -39.50 -30.76
C MET A 305 -6.48 -41.04 -30.63
N MET A 306 -6.74 -41.53 -29.40
CA MET A 306 -6.87 -42.96 -29.13
C MET A 306 -8.04 -43.60 -29.86
N VAL A 307 -9.23 -42.97 -29.87
CA VAL A 307 -10.40 -43.44 -30.59
C VAL A 307 -10.16 -43.47 -32.12
N THR A 308 -9.42 -42.48 -32.62
CA THR A 308 -9.09 -42.42 -34.05
C THR A 308 -8.09 -43.51 -34.44
N ALA A 309 -7.05 -43.74 -33.62
CA ALA A 309 -6.06 -44.81 -33.88
C ALA A 309 -6.69 -46.22 -33.84
N VAL A 310 -7.61 -46.49 -32.90
CA VAL A 310 -8.32 -47.78 -32.81
C VAL A 310 -9.25 -47.98 -34.03
N SER A 311 -9.94 -46.94 -34.50
CA SER A 311 -10.79 -47.03 -35.70
C SER A 311 -9.98 -47.32 -36.97
N TYR A 312 -8.74 -46.77 -37.07
CA TYR A 312 -7.85 -46.99 -38.20
C TYR A 312 -7.30 -48.43 -38.23
N THR A 313 -6.95 -49.00 -37.10
CA THR A 313 -6.48 -50.40 -37.02
C THR A 313 -7.61 -51.40 -37.34
N HIS A 314 -8.84 -51.08 -36.96
CA HIS A 314 -9.99 -51.94 -37.30
C HIS A 314 -10.33 -51.90 -38.76
N LEU A 315 -10.29 -50.74 -39.43
CA LEU A 315 -10.52 -50.61 -40.88
C LEU A 315 -9.45 -51.33 -41.68
N ARG A 316 -8.19 -51.23 -41.38
CA ARG A 316 -7.07 -51.91 -42.06
C ARG A 316 -7.11 -53.41 -41.86
N ALA A 317 -7.59 -53.92 -40.74
CA ALA A 317 -7.78 -55.34 -40.47
C ALA A 317 -8.95 -55.91 -41.31
N HIS A 318 -9.96 -55.12 -41.68
CA HIS A 318 -11.05 -55.53 -42.59
C HIS A 318 -10.64 -55.51 -44.04
N GLU A 319 -9.82 -54.54 -44.48
CA GLU A 319 -9.32 -54.53 -45.88
C GLU A 319 -8.37 -55.69 -46.18
N THR A 320 -7.53 -56.10 -45.25
CA THR A 320 -6.65 -57.27 -45.43
C THR A 320 -7.40 -58.60 -45.40
N ARG A 321 -8.60 -58.67 -44.79
CA ARG A 321 -9.46 -59.86 -44.82
C ARG A 321 -10.36 -59.95 -46.07
N GLY A 322 -10.56 -58.85 -46.79
CA GLY A 322 -11.37 -58.82 -48.01
C GLY A 322 -10.60 -59.14 -49.32
N ASN A 323 -9.26 -59.25 -49.22
CA ASN A 323 -8.37 -59.53 -50.36
C ASN A 323 -7.72 -60.94 -50.32
N LEU A 324 -8.24 -61.84 -49.53
CA LEU A 324 -7.98 -63.27 -49.53
C LEU A 324 -9.25 -64.02 -49.92
#